data_8214fbe165d2d3e505211930570d482a
#
_entry.id   8214fbe165d2d3e505211930570d482a
#
_cell.length_a   1.000
_cell.length_b   1.000
_cell.length_c   1.000
_cell.angle_alpha   90.00
_cell.angle_beta   90.00
_cell.angle_gamma   90.00
#
_symmetry.space_group_name_H-M   'P 1'
#
loop_
_entity.id
_entity.type
_entity.pdbx_description
1 polymer ?
#
loop_
_entity_poly.entity_id
_entity_poly.type
_entity_poly.pdbx_seq_one_letter_code
_entity_poly.pdbx_strand_id
1 'polypeptide(L)'
;MNRKIDYKINKNDTGKTVEGFLKERGYTHQVLVRLKQTDHGILRNGIWAYTNERLCKDDLITVQIVENECSDNIAPVNLPLDIAYEDDDIIVINKPFDMPAHPSAGNHDNTLANALMYYYGSQNKPFVYRCINRLDRDTTGLTIVAKHALAGGILGNAVAKRAIHRTYYAVCSGCTPACMRINAPIARKDASTIERCVDFKRGEYAVTDFIRIKYNPDNNLSLVKLRLLTGRTHQIRVHMKYIGFPLIGDFLYNPDYTYISRQALHSGRLVFTHPVTEQKMNLISDIPSDMKSLF
;
A
#
# COMPACT_ATOMS: atom_id res chain seq x y z
N MET A 1 -18.72 -4.43 -8.65
CA MET A 1 -18.50 -2.97 -8.42
C MET A 1 -18.55 -2.26 -9.75
N ASN A 2 -19.26 -1.13 -9.86
CA ASN A 2 -19.39 -0.38 -11.10
C ASN A 2 -18.82 1.02 -10.91
N ARG A 3 -17.90 1.45 -11.80
CA ARG A 3 -17.29 2.77 -11.76
C ARG A 3 -17.33 3.41 -13.14
N LYS A 4 -17.99 4.55 -13.26
CA LYS A 4 -18.04 5.36 -14.47
C LYS A 4 -17.04 6.51 -14.33
N ILE A 5 -16.21 6.71 -15.37
CA ILE A 5 -15.20 7.79 -15.42
C ILE A 5 -15.35 8.49 -16.75
N ASP A 6 -15.53 9.81 -16.68
CA ASP A 6 -15.71 10.66 -17.86
C ASP A 6 -14.44 11.52 -18.08
N TYR A 7 -13.97 11.56 -19.32
CA TYR A 7 -12.83 12.38 -19.75
C TYR A 7 -13.25 13.30 -20.90
N LYS A 8 -13.16 14.61 -20.68
CA LYS A 8 -13.32 15.59 -21.75
C LYS A 8 -11.99 15.75 -22.49
N ILE A 9 -12.01 15.55 -23.82
CA ILE A 9 -10.81 15.62 -24.65
C ILE A 9 -10.41 17.06 -24.89
N ASN A 10 -9.18 17.38 -24.53
CA ASN A 10 -8.59 18.70 -24.73
C ASN A 10 -7.76 18.76 -26.02
N LYS A 11 -7.22 19.94 -26.36
CA LYS A 11 -6.42 20.16 -27.57
C LYS A 11 -5.17 19.25 -27.64
N ASN A 12 -4.55 18.93 -26.50
CA ASN A 12 -3.31 18.12 -26.44
C ASN A 12 -3.59 16.63 -26.67
N ASP A 13 -4.82 16.19 -26.47
CA ASP A 13 -5.26 14.81 -26.66
C ASP A 13 -5.86 14.54 -28.05
N THR A 14 -6.11 15.60 -28.83
CA THR A 14 -6.66 15.52 -30.19
C THR A 14 -5.73 14.73 -31.10
N GLY A 15 -6.30 13.81 -31.91
CA GLY A 15 -5.57 12.96 -32.84
C GLY A 15 -4.98 11.68 -32.22
N LYS A 16 -4.90 11.56 -30.90
CA LYS A 16 -4.56 10.29 -30.23
C LYS A 16 -5.64 9.25 -30.51
N THR A 17 -5.27 7.98 -30.52
CA THR A 17 -6.26 6.91 -30.47
C THR A 17 -6.87 6.82 -29.07
N VAL A 18 -8.09 6.31 -28.94
CA VAL A 18 -8.73 6.02 -27.65
C VAL A 18 -7.81 5.15 -26.77
N GLU A 19 -7.18 4.12 -27.35
CA GLU A 19 -6.23 3.26 -26.64
C GLU A 19 -5.01 4.05 -26.13
N GLY A 20 -4.40 4.86 -26.99
CA GLY A 20 -3.24 5.68 -26.62
C GLY A 20 -3.55 6.64 -25.49
N PHE A 21 -4.69 7.31 -25.57
CA PHE A 21 -5.21 8.23 -24.56
C PHE A 21 -5.42 7.53 -23.20
N LEU A 22 -6.03 6.35 -23.18
CA LEU A 22 -6.29 5.59 -21.97
C LEU A 22 -4.99 5.02 -21.37
N LYS A 23 -4.06 4.54 -22.23
CA LYS A 23 -2.74 4.06 -21.77
C LYS A 23 -1.94 5.16 -21.06
N GLU A 24 -1.94 6.39 -21.57
CA GLU A 24 -1.30 7.53 -20.91
C GLU A 24 -1.85 7.80 -19.52
N ARG A 25 -3.14 7.47 -19.29
CA ARG A 25 -3.84 7.59 -17.99
C ARG A 25 -3.70 6.36 -17.10
N GLY A 26 -2.80 5.45 -17.46
CA GLY A 26 -2.46 4.30 -16.64
C GLY A 26 -3.34 3.07 -16.82
N TYR A 27 -4.19 3.05 -17.86
CA TYR A 27 -4.94 1.84 -18.20
C TYR A 27 -4.00 0.75 -18.72
N THR A 28 -3.89 -0.33 -17.96
CA THR A 28 -3.08 -1.48 -18.36
C THR A 28 -3.71 -2.23 -19.51
N HIS A 29 -2.91 -3.04 -20.22
CA HIS A 29 -3.42 -3.89 -21.29
C HIS A 29 -4.60 -4.76 -20.83
N GLN A 30 -4.51 -5.36 -19.64
CA GLN A 30 -5.57 -6.20 -19.09
C GLN A 30 -6.86 -5.43 -18.83
N VAL A 31 -6.79 -4.19 -18.32
CA VAL A 31 -7.95 -3.32 -18.11
C VAL A 31 -8.58 -2.97 -19.45
N LEU A 32 -7.78 -2.62 -20.47
CA LEU A 32 -8.29 -2.32 -21.81
C LEU A 32 -8.97 -3.52 -22.48
N VAL A 33 -8.41 -4.73 -22.30
CA VAL A 33 -9.05 -5.97 -22.82
C VAL A 33 -10.42 -6.18 -22.15
N ARG A 34 -10.51 -6.03 -20.83
CA ARG A 34 -11.80 -6.15 -20.11
C ARG A 34 -12.81 -5.10 -20.59
N LEU A 35 -12.38 -3.85 -20.77
CA LEU A 35 -13.26 -2.78 -21.27
C LEU A 35 -13.81 -3.07 -22.66
N LYS A 36 -12.99 -3.65 -23.57
CA LYS A 36 -13.44 -4.06 -24.92
C LYS A 36 -14.49 -5.17 -24.86
N GLN A 37 -14.47 -6.00 -23.83
CA GLN A 37 -15.40 -7.12 -23.61
C GLN A 37 -16.64 -6.73 -22.79
N THR A 38 -16.62 -5.55 -22.15
CA THR A 38 -17.73 -5.03 -21.36
C THR A 38 -18.70 -4.28 -22.29
N ASP A 39 -19.98 -4.59 -22.17
CA ASP A 39 -21.01 -3.85 -22.89
C ASP A 39 -20.95 -2.38 -22.47
N HIS A 40 -20.90 -1.49 -23.50
CA HIS A 40 -20.69 -0.05 -23.27
C HIS A 40 -19.45 0.31 -22.42
N GLY A 41 -18.42 -0.54 -22.40
CA GLY A 41 -17.22 -0.35 -21.60
C GLY A 41 -16.41 0.90 -21.96
N ILE A 42 -16.44 1.32 -23.24
CA ILE A 42 -15.86 2.59 -23.70
C ILE A 42 -16.87 3.26 -24.62
N LEU A 43 -17.28 4.48 -24.26
CA LEU A 43 -18.16 5.30 -25.09
C LEU A 43 -17.45 6.59 -25.50
N ARG A 44 -17.70 7.03 -26.73
CA ARG A 44 -17.36 8.36 -27.23
C ARG A 44 -18.64 9.11 -27.57
N ASN A 45 -18.88 10.20 -26.88
CA ASN A 45 -20.11 11.00 -27.04
C ASN A 45 -21.40 10.16 -26.88
N GLY A 46 -21.36 9.18 -25.95
CA GLY A 46 -22.48 8.27 -25.67
C GLY A 46 -22.62 7.07 -26.62
N ILE A 47 -21.78 6.94 -27.65
CA ILE A 47 -21.80 5.84 -28.63
C ILE A 47 -20.60 4.92 -28.35
N TRP A 48 -20.76 3.59 -28.50
CA TRP A 48 -19.67 2.63 -28.35
C TRP A 48 -18.48 3.00 -29.25
N ALA A 49 -17.30 3.11 -28.65
CA ALA A 49 -16.09 3.50 -29.35
C ALA A 49 -15.11 2.35 -29.51
N TYR A 50 -14.53 2.24 -30.71
CA TYR A 50 -13.38 1.35 -30.92
C TYR A 50 -12.09 2.01 -30.45
N THR A 51 -11.19 1.20 -29.91
CA THR A 51 -9.94 1.70 -29.30
C THR A 51 -8.95 2.30 -30.29
N ASN A 52 -9.10 2.03 -31.59
CA ASN A 52 -8.30 2.60 -32.68
C ASN A 52 -8.87 3.93 -33.23
N GLU A 53 -10.07 4.33 -32.81
CA GLU A 53 -10.64 5.61 -33.21
C GLU A 53 -9.79 6.78 -32.74
N ARG A 54 -9.72 7.83 -33.58
CA ARG A 54 -8.98 9.05 -33.24
C ARG A 54 -9.90 10.06 -32.54
N LEU A 55 -9.40 10.61 -31.47
CA LEU A 55 -10.11 11.58 -30.65
C LEU A 55 -10.10 12.97 -31.29
N CYS A 56 -11.24 13.66 -31.20
CA CYS A 56 -11.38 15.06 -31.54
C CYS A 56 -11.47 15.93 -30.29
N LYS A 57 -11.12 17.20 -30.44
CA LYS A 57 -11.32 18.17 -29.37
C LYS A 57 -12.79 18.19 -28.95
N ASP A 58 -13.03 18.33 -27.66
CA ASP A 58 -14.33 18.35 -26.99
C ASP A 58 -15.11 17.03 -26.99
N ASP A 59 -14.55 15.93 -27.53
CA ASP A 59 -15.13 14.61 -27.33
C ASP A 59 -15.24 14.29 -25.84
N LEU A 60 -16.28 13.55 -25.47
CA LEU A 60 -16.46 12.97 -24.13
C LEU A 60 -16.20 11.47 -24.21
N ILE A 61 -15.12 11.02 -23.60
CA ILE A 61 -14.84 9.59 -23.44
C ILE A 61 -15.36 9.16 -22.08
N THR A 62 -16.30 8.23 -22.08
CA THR A 62 -16.83 7.57 -20.89
C THR A 62 -16.27 6.16 -20.80
N VAL A 63 -15.66 5.81 -19.68
CA VAL A 63 -15.18 4.46 -19.38
C VAL A 63 -16.03 3.87 -18.26
N GLN A 64 -16.54 2.66 -18.46
CA GLN A 64 -17.33 1.94 -17.48
C GLN A 64 -16.59 0.69 -17.02
N ILE A 65 -16.05 0.73 -15.80
CA ILE A 65 -15.39 -0.41 -15.17
C ILE A 65 -16.46 -1.20 -14.43
N VAL A 66 -16.65 -2.44 -14.86
CA VAL A 66 -17.58 -3.38 -14.23
C VAL A 66 -16.77 -4.54 -13.65
N GLU A 67 -16.88 -4.75 -12.33
CA GLU A 67 -16.28 -5.89 -11.63
C GLU A 67 -17.38 -6.60 -10.84
N ASN A 68 -17.74 -7.79 -11.33
CA ASN A 68 -18.74 -8.66 -10.70
C ASN A 68 -18.07 -9.85 -9.98
N GLU A 69 -16.75 -9.95 -10.07
CA GLU A 69 -15.96 -11.02 -9.44
C GLU A 69 -15.67 -10.68 -7.97
N CYS A 70 -15.50 -11.71 -7.16
CA CYS A 70 -14.98 -11.63 -5.80
C CYS A 70 -13.66 -12.42 -5.73
N SER A 71 -12.85 -12.17 -4.70
CA SER A 71 -11.68 -13.01 -4.43
C SER A 71 -12.10 -14.37 -3.92
N ASP A 72 -11.99 -15.41 -4.75
CA ASP A 72 -12.55 -16.75 -4.49
C ASP A 72 -11.96 -17.50 -3.28
N ASN A 73 -10.73 -17.17 -2.87
CA ASN A 73 -10.01 -17.90 -1.83
C ASN A 73 -9.84 -17.11 -0.53
N ILE A 74 -10.68 -16.08 -0.29
CA ILE A 74 -10.61 -15.25 0.90
C ILE A 74 -11.98 -15.29 1.58
N ALA A 75 -12.06 -16.01 2.70
CA ALA A 75 -13.28 -16.09 3.49
C ALA A 75 -13.65 -14.72 4.08
N PRO A 76 -14.90 -14.25 3.98
CA PRO A 76 -15.33 -13.04 4.65
C PRO A 76 -15.42 -13.26 6.17
N VAL A 77 -14.77 -12.42 6.96
CA VAL A 77 -14.80 -12.50 8.43
C VAL A 77 -15.08 -11.11 9.00
N ASN A 78 -16.01 -11.01 9.94
CA ASN A 78 -16.33 -9.75 10.61
C ASN A 78 -15.25 -9.36 11.61
N LEU A 79 -14.29 -8.57 11.15
CA LEU A 79 -13.20 -8.00 11.94
C LEU A 79 -13.32 -6.47 11.96
N PRO A 80 -12.91 -5.81 13.05
CA PRO A 80 -12.98 -4.35 13.15
C PRO A 80 -12.04 -3.69 12.11
N LEU A 81 -12.55 -2.66 11.44
CA LEU A 81 -11.82 -1.84 10.48
C LEU A 81 -11.79 -0.39 10.94
N ASP A 82 -10.60 0.19 11.01
CA ASP A 82 -10.41 1.63 11.18
C ASP A 82 -10.15 2.24 9.80
N ILE A 83 -11.21 2.81 9.19
CA ILE A 83 -11.18 3.37 7.84
C ILE A 83 -10.72 4.82 7.91
N ALA A 84 -9.48 5.08 7.49
CA ALA A 84 -8.90 6.42 7.44
C ALA A 84 -9.40 7.25 6.24
N TYR A 85 -9.76 6.59 5.14
CA TYR A 85 -10.33 7.21 3.94
C TYR A 85 -11.03 6.16 3.08
N GLU A 86 -12.13 6.51 2.46
CA GLU A 86 -12.79 5.70 1.44
C GLU A 86 -13.50 6.58 0.42
N ASP A 87 -13.39 6.19 -0.87
CA ASP A 87 -14.19 6.69 -1.98
C ASP A 87 -14.54 5.56 -2.98
N ASP A 88 -14.92 5.91 -4.19
CA ASP A 88 -15.26 4.91 -5.21
C ASP A 88 -14.07 4.11 -5.73
N ASP A 89 -12.85 4.60 -5.59
CA ASP A 89 -11.65 4.08 -6.26
C ASP A 89 -10.68 3.38 -5.30
N ILE A 90 -10.59 3.86 -4.05
CA ILE A 90 -9.66 3.36 -3.03
C ILE A 90 -10.31 3.28 -1.65
N ILE A 91 -9.75 2.45 -0.79
CA ILE A 91 -9.95 2.49 0.66
C ILE A 91 -8.59 2.48 1.35
N VAL A 92 -8.41 3.32 2.36
CA VAL A 92 -7.21 3.37 3.20
C VAL A 92 -7.57 3.00 4.62
N ILE A 93 -6.91 1.97 5.13
CA ILE A 93 -7.14 1.43 6.46
C ILE A 93 -5.97 1.80 7.37
N ASN A 94 -6.27 2.25 8.57
CA ASN A 94 -5.33 2.29 9.68
C ASN A 94 -5.28 0.90 10.33
N LYS A 95 -4.44 0.02 9.77
CA LYS A 95 -4.39 -1.40 10.13
C LYS A 95 -3.94 -1.58 11.60
N PRO A 96 -4.65 -2.35 12.42
CA PRO A 96 -4.18 -2.70 13.77
C PRO A 96 -2.98 -3.66 13.71
N PHE A 97 -2.37 -3.93 14.86
CA PHE A 97 -1.44 -5.06 15.01
C PHE A 97 -2.18 -6.40 15.01
N ASP A 98 -1.42 -7.49 14.96
CA ASP A 98 -1.93 -8.88 14.88
C ASP A 98 -2.94 -9.14 13.74
N MET A 99 -2.83 -8.37 12.66
CA MET A 99 -3.64 -8.51 11.46
C MET A 99 -2.73 -8.56 10.22
N PRO A 100 -2.48 -9.75 9.63
CA PRO A 100 -1.76 -9.86 8.36
C PRO A 100 -2.54 -9.16 7.23
N ALA A 101 -1.82 -8.66 6.22
CA ALA A 101 -2.49 -8.05 5.07
C ALA A 101 -3.23 -9.09 4.20
N HIS A 102 -2.68 -10.30 4.08
CA HIS A 102 -3.22 -11.39 3.25
C HIS A 102 -3.26 -12.71 4.01
N PRO A 103 -4.17 -13.63 3.67
CA PRO A 103 -4.12 -15.00 4.14
C PRO A 103 -2.79 -15.67 3.82
N SER A 104 -2.32 -16.46 4.76
CA SER A 104 -1.07 -17.25 4.64
C SER A 104 -1.13 -18.47 5.55
N ALA A 105 -0.15 -19.38 5.48
CA ALA A 105 -0.08 -20.52 6.36
C ALA A 105 -0.17 -20.09 7.83
N GLY A 106 -1.17 -20.60 8.56
CA GLY A 106 -1.45 -20.27 9.95
C GLY A 106 -2.21 -18.95 10.19
N ASN A 107 -2.60 -18.22 9.14
CA ASN A 107 -3.41 -16.99 9.22
C ASN A 107 -4.42 -17.00 8.07
N HIS A 108 -5.57 -17.63 8.27
CA HIS A 108 -6.56 -17.85 7.20
C HIS A 108 -7.77 -16.93 7.31
N ASP A 109 -8.12 -16.45 8.50
CA ASP A 109 -9.38 -15.81 8.84
C ASP A 109 -9.23 -14.50 9.66
N ASN A 110 -8.01 -14.11 10.02
CA ASN A 110 -7.71 -12.91 10.81
C ASN A 110 -6.99 -11.81 10.02
N THR A 111 -7.17 -11.76 8.68
CA THR A 111 -6.42 -10.83 7.84
C THR A 111 -7.25 -9.61 7.42
N LEU A 112 -6.56 -8.54 7.01
CA LEU A 112 -7.20 -7.36 6.43
C LEU A 112 -8.05 -7.74 5.20
N ALA A 113 -7.60 -8.71 4.42
CA ALA A 113 -8.34 -9.21 3.28
C ALA A 113 -9.70 -9.81 3.70
N ASN A 114 -9.72 -10.66 4.75
CA ASN A 114 -10.96 -11.25 5.29
C ASN A 114 -11.93 -10.15 5.77
N ALA A 115 -11.41 -9.15 6.50
CA ALA A 115 -12.21 -8.03 7.00
C ALA A 115 -12.87 -7.24 5.87
N LEU A 116 -12.12 -6.93 4.81
CA LEU A 116 -12.64 -6.18 3.65
C LEU A 116 -13.61 -7.02 2.80
N MET A 117 -13.38 -8.33 2.67
CA MET A 117 -14.35 -9.21 2.02
C MET A 117 -15.69 -9.20 2.76
N TYR A 118 -15.68 -9.21 4.10
CA TYR A 118 -16.91 -9.09 4.90
C TYR A 118 -17.53 -7.70 4.76
N TYR A 119 -16.73 -6.64 4.86
CA TYR A 119 -17.19 -5.25 4.78
C TYR A 119 -17.95 -4.95 3.48
N TYR A 120 -17.42 -5.37 2.32
CA TYR A 120 -18.11 -5.19 1.05
C TYR A 120 -19.20 -6.23 0.81
N GLY A 121 -19.03 -7.46 1.25
CA GLY A 121 -20.05 -8.52 1.16
C GLY A 121 -21.33 -8.18 1.92
N SER A 122 -21.23 -7.59 3.11
CA SER A 122 -22.39 -7.12 3.89
C SER A 122 -23.18 -6.00 3.21
N GLN A 123 -22.56 -5.30 2.25
CA GLN A 123 -23.19 -4.27 1.41
C GLN A 123 -23.68 -4.84 0.06
N ASN A 124 -23.62 -6.16 -0.16
CA ASN A 124 -23.90 -6.82 -1.44
C ASN A 124 -23.03 -6.28 -2.61
N LYS A 125 -21.80 -5.85 -2.32
CA LYS A 125 -20.85 -5.35 -3.33
C LYS A 125 -19.82 -6.43 -3.64
N PRO A 126 -19.68 -6.87 -4.90
CA PRO A 126 -18.57 -7.74 -5.28
C PRO A 126 -17.25 -7.01 -5.06
N PHE A 127 -16.25 -7.71 -4.54
CA PHE A 127 -14.96 -7.11 -4.20
C PHE A 127 -13.80 -8.05 -4.47
N VAL A 128 -12.81 -7.55 -5.20
CA VAL A 128 -11.51 -8.21 -5.38
C VAL A 128 -10.45 -7.47 -4.57
N TYR A 129 -9.84 -8.15 -3.62
CA TYR A 129 -8.86 -7.56 -2.73
C TYR A 129 -7.53 -7.24 -3.45
N ARG A 130 -7.14 -5.95 -3.45
CA ARG A 130 -5.92 -5.45 -4.11
C ARG A 130 -5.15 -4.52 -3.18
N CYS A 131 -4.34 -5.08 -2.31
CA CYS A 131 -3.49 -4.32 -1.38
C CYS A 131 -2.30 -3.70 -2.13
N ILE A 132 -2.12 -2.40 -2.03
CA ILE A 132 -1.10 -1.64 -2.75
C ILE A 132 0.22 -1.60 -1.97
N ASN A 133 0.17 -1.38 -0.66
CA ASN A 133 1.34 -1.39 0.22
C ASN A 133 1.08 -2.31 1.41
N ARG A 134 1.77 -3.44 1.43
CA ARG A 134 1.62 -4.40 2.54
C ARG A 134 2.36 -3.90 3.79
N LEU A 135 1.75 -4.13 4.93
CA LEU A 135 2.37 -4.04 6.25
C LEU A 135 2.53 -5.44 6.83
N ASP A 136 3.56 -5.65 7.64
CA ASP A 136 3.72 -6.90 8.39
C ASP A 136 2.56 -7.08 9.37
N ARG A 137 2.33 -8.31 9.86
CA ARG A 137 1.24 -8.64 10.78
C ARG A 137 1.14 -7.64 11.93
N ASP A 138 2.24 -7.41 12.63
CA ASP A 138 2.31 -6.61 13.84
C ASP A 138 2.71 -5.14 13.59
N THR A 139 2.90 -4.73 12.33
CA THR A 139 3.06 -3.32 11.95
C THR A 139 1.69 -2.66 11.85
N THR A 140 1.50 -1.57 12.59
CA THR A 140 0.26 -0.77 12.56
C THR A 140 0.31 0.34 11.52
N GLY A 141 -0.83 0.95 11.21
CA GLY A 141 -0.94 2.18 10.43
C GLY A 141 -1.44 2.02 9.00
N LEU A 142 -1.21 3.03 8.20
CA LEU A 142 -1.89 3.24 6.93
C LEU A 142 -1.50 2.25 5.84
N THR A 143 -2.50 1.63 5.24
CA THR A 143 -2.38 0.78 4.05
C THR A 143 -3.47 1.10 3.04
N ILE A 144 -3.12 1.12 1.74
CA ILE A 144 -4.02 1.42 0.62
C ILE A 144 -4.50 0.11 0.01
N VAL A 145 -5.80 0.01 -0.24
CA VAL A 145 -6.41 -1.06 -1.02
C VAL A 145 -7.18 -0.44 -2.19
N ALA A 146 -6.92 -0.91 -3.39
CA ALA A 146 -7.64 -0.45 -4.58
C ALA A 146 -8.97 -1.22 -4.73
N LYS A 147 -10.05 -0.49 -5.04
CA LYS A 147 -11.39 -1.05 -5.14
C LYS A 147 -11.68 -1.68 -6.50
N HIS A 148 -10.94 -1.33 -7.56
CA HIS A 148 -11.07 -1.89 -8.90
C HIS A 148 -9.71 -1.99 -9.63
N ALA A 149 -9.68 -2.74 -10.73
CA ALA A 149 -8.46 -3.07 -11.46
C ALA A 149 -7.71 -1.84 -12.00
N LEU A 150 -8.41 -0.79 -12.44
CA LEU A 150 -7.77 0.45 -12.92
C LEU A 150 -7.00 1.13 -11.78
N ALA A 151 -7.65 1.38 -10.63
CA ALA A 151 -6.98 1.98 -9.48
C ALA A 151 -5.79 1.12 -9.02
N GLY A 152 -5.95 -0.22 -9.01
CA GLY A 152 -4.88 -1.16 -8.69
C GLY A 152 -3.69 -1.07 -9.65
N GLY A 153 -3.94 -0.97 -10.95
CA GLY A 153 -2.92 -0.82 -11.98
C GLY A 153 -2.14 0.49 -11.86
N ILE A 154 -2.85 1.62 -11.70
CA ILE A 154 -2.25 2.95 -11.55
C ILE A 154 -1.40 3.03 -10.29
N LEU A 155 -1.94 2.59 -9.14
CA LEU A 155 -1.22 2.61 -7.87
C LEU A 155 -0.07 1.61 -7.84
N GLY A 156 -0.20 0.43 -8.47
CA GLY A 156 0.89 -0.51 -8.65
C GLY A 156 2.05 0.08 -9.43
N ASN A 157 1.77 0.80 -10.52
CA ASN A 157 2.77 1.55 -11.27
C ASN A 157 3.40 2.68 -10.43
N ALA A 158 2.60 3.37 -9.61
CA ALA A 158 3.09 4.40 -8.71
C ALA A 158 4.05 3.83 -7.64
N VAL A 159 3.78 2.63 -7.13
CA VAL A 159 4.72 1.90 -6.24
C VAL A 159 6.02 1.58 -6.97
N ALA A 160 5.94 1.02 -8.19
CA ALA A 160 7.12 0.68 -8.98
C ALA A 160 7.99 1.91 -9.30
N LYS A 161 7.36 3.07 -9.58
CA LYS A 161 8.02 4.37 -9.82
C LYS A 161 8.41 5.10 -8.53
N ARG A 162 8.16 4.51 -7.35
CA ARG A 162 8.41 5.13 -6.03
C ARG A 162 7.67 6.45 -5.80
N ALA A 163 6.52 6.64 -6.43
CA ALA A 163 5.70 7.83 -6.33
C ALA A 163 4.74 7.80 -5.10
N ILE A 164 4.66 6.68 -4.39
CA ILE A 164 3.97 6.58 -3.10
C ILE A 164 4.99 6.75 -1.98
N HIS A 165 4.92 7.88 -1.27
CA HIS A 165 5.82 8.19 -0.17
C HIS A 165 5.21 7.72 1.14
N ARG A 166 5.97 6.93 1.90
CA ARG A 166 5.56 6.34 3.18
C ARG A 166 6.50 6.82 4.28
N THR A 167 5.92 7.32 5.34
CA THR A 167 6.68 7.68 6.55
C THR A 167 6.28 6.72 7.67
N TYR A 168 7.29 6.16 8.30
CA TYR A 168 7.13 5.26 9.44
C TYR A 168 7.67 5.89 10.71
N TYR A 169 7.14 5.46 11.84
CA TYR A 169 7.67 5.72 13.16
C TYR A 169 8.03 4.40 13.81
N ALA A 170 9.17 4.34 14.47
CA ALA A 170 9.60 3.16 15.19
C ALA A 170 10.25 3.53 16.53
N VAL A 171 10.14 2.63 17.51
CA VAL A 171 10.89 2.73 18.75
C VAL A 171 11.99 1.67 18.73
N CYS A 172 13.23 2.12 18.91
CA CYS A 172 14.44 1.30 18.83
C CYS A 172 15.16 1.27 20.16
N SER A 173 15.82 0.15 20.46
CA SER A 173 16.73 0.03 21.60
C SER A 173 17.95 0.92 21.39
N GLY A 174 18.38 1.60 22.45
CA GLY A 174 19.61 2.41 22.45
C GLY A 174 19.45 3.84 21.90
N CYS A 175 20.52 4.61 22.07
CA CYS A 175 20.64 5.98 21.55
C CYS A 175 21.09 5.95 20.09
N THR A 176 20.14 5.95 19.14
CA THR A 176 20.46 5.96 17.70
C THR A 176 21.24 7.22 17.31
N PRO A 177 21.99 7.22 16.19
CA PRO A 177 22.47 8.46 15.58
C PRO A 177 21.32 9.45 15.33
N ALA A 178 21.63 10.75 15.27
CA ALA A 178 20.62 11.78 15.00
C ALA A 178 19.92 11.59 13.65
N CYS A 179 20.67 11.18 12.63
CA CYS A 179 20.16 10.77 11.33
C CYS A 179 21.14 9.83 10.64
N MET A 180 20.62 8.97 9.74
CA MET A 180 21.48 8.09 8.93
C MET A 180 20.73 7.61 7.69
N ARG A 181 21.48 7.37 6.62
CA ARG A 181 21.04 6.57 5.46
C ARG A 181 21.63 5.17 5.58
N ILE A 182 20.76 4.16 5.64
CA ILE A 182 21.15 2.75 5.61
C ILE A 182 20.99 2.26 4.17
N ASN A 183 22.11 1.91 3.53
CA ASN A 183 22.14 1.32 2.20
C ASN A 183 22.76 -0.08 2.31
N ALA A 184 21.91 -1.07 2.55
CA ALA A 184 22.33 -2.44 2.79
C ALA A 184 21.35 -3.42 2.14
N PRO A 185 21.81 -4.28 1.22
CA PRO A 185 20.93 -5.18 0.49
C PRO A 185 20.37 -6.27 1.41
N ILE A 186 19.10 -6.67 1.14
CA ILE A 186 18.35 -7.60 1.99
C ILE A 186 18.07 -8.89 1.22
N ALA A 187 18.39 -10.03 1.84
CA ALA A 187 18.06 -11.36 1.36
C ALA A 187 17.20 -12.13 2.37
N ARG A 188 16.68 -13.27 1.94
CA ARG A 188 16.14 -14.28 2.85
C ARG A 188 17.31 -14.94 3.59
N LYS A 189 17.20 -15.07 4.90
CA LYS A 189 18.18 -15.80 5.71
C LYS A 189 18.11 -17.29 5.39
N ASP A 190 19.26 -17.93 5.23
CA ASP A 190 19.32 -19.37 4.99
C ASP A 190 18.60 -20.15 6.10
N ALA A 191 17.99 -21.26 5.73
CA ALA A 191 17.19 -22.12 6.61
C ALA A 191 15.97 -21.43 7.28
N SER A 192 15.63 -20.17 6.92
CA SER A 192 14.43 -19.49 7.42
C SER A 192 13.44 -19.23 6.30
N THR A 193 12.15 -19.50 6.55
CA THR A 193 11.07 -19.19 5.60
C THR A 193 10.66 -17.73 5.67
N ILE A 194 10.81 -17.08 6.83
CA ILE A 194 10.30 -15.73 7.11
C ILE A 194 11.39 -14.71 7.41
N GLU A 195 12.51 -15.10 8.05
CA GLU A 195 13.55 -14.18 8.47
C GLU A 195 14.32 -13.60 7.27
N ARG A 196 14.69 -12.33 7.38
CA ARG A 196 15.54 -11.61 6.40
C ARG A 196 16.80 -11.16 7.08
N CYS A 197 17.86 -10.96 6.30
CA CYS A 197 19.16 -10.46 6.77
C CYS A 197 19.78 -9.53 5.74
N VAL A 198 20.75 -8.73 6.16
CA VAL A 198 21.64 -8.01 5.25
C VAL A 198 22.59 -9.01 4.62
N ASP A 199 22.65 -9.03 3.29
CA ASP A 199 23.53 -9.90 2.51
C ASP A 199 24.01 -9.16 1.26
N PHE A 200 25.28 -8.80 1.26
CA PHE A 200 25.91 -8.03 0.17
C PHE A 200 26.17 -8.87 -1.09
N LYS A 201 26.04 -10.21 -1.02
CA LYS A 201 26.27 -11.09 -2.17
C LYS A 201 24.96 -11.41 -2.90
N ARG A 202 23.86 -11.67 -2.16
CA ARG A 202 22.59 -12.18 -2.69
C ARG A 202 21.42 -11.24 -2.47
N GLY A 203 21.63 -10.17 -1.68
CA GLY A 203 20.55 -9.27 -1.26
C GLY A 203 20.04 -8.37 -2.38
N GLU A 204 18.74 -8.11 -2.35
CA GLU A 204 18.12 -7.10 -3.18
C GLU A 204 18.39 -5.70 -2.63
N TYR A 205 18.66 -4.74 -3.52
CA TYR A 205 18.91 -3.35 -3.18
C TYR A 205 17.83 -2.79 -2.24
N ALA A 206 18.27 -2.25 -1.11
CA ALA A 206 17.40 -1.70 -0.08
C ALA A 206 18.03 -0.46 0.56
N VAL A 207 17.22 0.63 0.68
CA VAL A 207 17.65 1.90 1.27
C VAL A 207 16.57 2.45 2.19
N THR A 208 16.99 2.80 3.41
CA THR A 208 16.16 3.43 4.45
C THR A 208 16.85 4.67 4.98
N ASP A 209 16.17 5.80 4.97
CA ASP A 209 16.60 7.01 5.68
C ASP A 209 15.87 7.09 7.02
N PHE A 210 16.57 7.50 8.08
CA PHE A 210 15.91 7.83 9.34
C PHE A 210 16.47 9.09 9.99
N ILE A 211 15.64 9.67 10.87
CA ILE A 211 15.96 10.78 11.75
C ILE A 211 15.43 10.41 13.13
N ARG A 212 16.27 10.54 14.16
CA ARG A 212 15.83 10.41 15.57
C ARG A 212 15.01 11.64 15.95
N ILE A 213 13.78 11.41 16.41
CA ILE A 213 12.89 12.47 16.89
C ILE A 213 13.14 12.76 18.38
N LYS A 214 13.27 11.69 19.19
CA LYS A 214 13.43 11.77 20.63
C LYS A 214 14.28 10.61 21.12
N TYR A 215 15.04 10.84 22.18
CA TYR A 215 15.71 9.82 22.95
C TYR A 215 15.27 9.93 24.41
N ASN A 216 14.90 8.82 25.00
CA ASN A 216 14.59 8.72 26.42
C ASN A 216 15.75 7.97 27.12
N PRO A 217 16.55 8.65 27.95
CA PRO A 217 17.70 8.02 28.64
C PRO A 217 17.27 7.04 29.74
N ASP A 218 16.08 7.23 30.34
CA ASP A 218 15.64 6.41 31.49
C ASP A 218 15.40 4.95 31.09
N ASN A 219 14.87 4.75 29.90
CA ASN A 219 14.60 3.41 29.32
C ASN A 219 15.55 3.06 28.16
N ASN A 220 16.50 3.95 27.84
CA ASN A 220 17.45 3.80 26.74
C ASN A 220 16.78 3.51 25.38
N LEU A 221 15.72 4.27 25.05
CA LEU A 221 14.93 4.10 23.81
C LEU A 221 15.00 5.34 22.92
N SER A 222 15.04 5.11 21.61
CA SER A 222 14.96 6.16 20.60
C SER A 222 13.67 6.05 19.79
N LEU A 223 12.91 7.16 19.67
CA LEU A 223 11.84 7.31 18.70
C LEU A 223 12.44 7.84 17.39
N VAL A 224 12.28 7.09 16.31
CA VAL A 224 12.82 7.44 15.00
C VAL A 224 11.70 7.58 13.97
N LYS A 225 11.87 8.54 13.05
CA LYS A 225 11.06 8.71 11.86
C LYS A 225 11.82 8.16 10.67
N LEU A 226 11.21 7.26 9.89
CA LEU A 226 11.88 6.57 8.79
C LEU A 226 11.17 6.83 7.46
N ARG A 227 11.95 6.92 6.41
CA ARG A 227 11.49 7.00 5.02
C ARG A 227 12.10 5.87 4.21
N LEU A 228 11.23 5.11 3.54
CA LEU A 228 11.65 4.02 2.67
C LEU A 228 11.84 4.52 1.24
N LEU A 229 13.04 4.30 0.67
CA LEU A 229 13.31 4.49 -0.75
C LEU A 229 13.02 3.21 -1.54
N THR A 230 13.01 2.08 -0.88
CA THR A 230 12.66 0.75 -1.39
C THR A 230 11.62 0.10 -0.46
N GLY A 231 11.06 -1.06 -0.81
CA GLY A 231 10.03 -1.72 0.00
C GLY A 231 10.26 -3.22 0.08
N ARG A 232 11.39 -3.65 0.67
CA ARG A 232 11.69 -5.08 0.87
C ARG A 232 10.98 -5.61 2.11
N THR A 233 10.70 -6.91 2.13
CA THR A 233 10.12 -7.59 3.30
C THR A 233 10.98 -7.32 4.54
N HIS A 234 10.35 -6.91 5.65
CA HIS A 234 10.99 -6.59 6.93
C HIS A 234 12.08 -5.50 6.86
N GLN A 235 12.12 -4.68 5.82
CA GLN A 235 13.25 -3.79 5.53
C GLN A 235 13.66 -2.92 6.72
N ILE A 236 12.74 -2.19 7.34
CA ILE A 236 13.04 -1.34 8.50
C ILE A 236 13.60 -2.18 9.65
N ARG A 237 12.98 -3.29 9.96
CA ARG A 237 13.33 -4.20 11.04
C ARG A 237 14.76 -4.75 10.90
N VAL A 238 15.08 -5.22 9.68
CA VAL A 238 16.41 -5.73 9.32
C VAL A 238 17.47 -4.62 9.36
N HIS A 239 17.17 -3.46 8.76
CA HIS A 239 18.11 -2.35 8.70
C HIS A 239 18.45 -1.81 10.09
N MET A 240 17.45 -1.62 10.94
CA MET A 240 17.68 -1.11 12.30
C MET A 240 18.45 -2.13 13.15
N LYS A 241 18.16 -3.44 13.02
CA LYS A 241 18.97 -4.50 13.65
C LYS A 241 20.42 -4.49 13.14
N TYR A 242 20.62 -4.36 11.84
CA TYR A 242 21.94 -4.37 11.19
C TYR A 242 22.86 -3.27 11.73
N ILE A 243 22.32 -2.08 12.00
CA ILE A 243 23.09 -0.97 12.56
C ILE A 243 23.18 -0.97 14.11
N GLY A 244 22.69 -2.05 14.77
CA GLY A 244 22.78 -2.23 16.21
C GLY A 244 21.67 -1.58 17.05
N PHE A 245 20.61 -1.08 16.41
CA PHE A 245 19.47 -0.44 17.08
C PHE A 245 18.15 -1.13 16.70
N PRO A 246 17.94 -2.40 17.08
CA PRO A 246 16.74 -3.13 16.70
C PRO A 246 15.47 -2.49 17.27
N LEU A 247 14.33 -2.71 16.62
CA LEU A 247 13.04 -2.31 17.14
C LEU A 247 12.71 -3.12 18.39
N ILE A 248 12.11 -2.49 19.39
CA ILE A 248 11.61 -3.20 20.58
C ILE A 248 10.37 -4.02 20.23
N GLY A 249 10.15 -5.12 20.95
CA GLY A 249 9.00 -6.02 20.76
C GLY A 249 8.98 -6.77 19.42
N ASP A 250 10.08 -6.79 18.68
CA ASP A 250 10.16 -7.49 17.39
C ASP A 250 10.48 -8.98 17.60
N PHE A 251 9.49 -9.84 17.40
CA PHE A 251 9.58 -11.28 17.67
C PHE A 251 10.70 -12.01 16.90
N LEU A 252 11.15 -11.48 15.73
CA LEU A 252 12.21 -12.08 14.92
C LEU A 252 13.58 -11.46 15.19
N TYR A 253 13.62 -10.16 15.42
CA TYR A 253 14.86 -9.40 15.39
C TYR A 253 15.28 -8.88 16.76
N ASN A 254 14.37 -8.73 17.71
CA ASN A 254 14.59 -8.32 19.08
C ASN A 254 13.40 -8.73 19.96
N PRO A 255 13.31 -10.01 20.40
CA PRO A 255 12.18 -10.53 21.16
C PRO A 255 12.19 -10.09 22.63
N ASP A 256 12.46 -8.82 22.88
CA ASP A 256 12.36 -8.18 24.19
C ASP A 256 11.02 -7.44 24.27
N TYR A 257 10.11 -7.96 25.10
CA TYR A 257 8.76 -7.46 25.32
C TYR A 257 8.61 -6.63 26.60
N THR A 258 9.70 -6.14 27.16
CA THR A 258 9.70 -5.37 28.42
C THR A 258 8.78 -4.14 28.33
N TYR A 259 8.76 -3.47 27.19
CA TYR A 259 8.05 -2.20 27.02
C TYR A 259 6.80 -2.29 26.13
N ILE A 260 6.75 -3.24 25.21
CA ILE A 260 5.68 -3.36 24.24
C ILE A 260 5.55 -4.81 23.76
N SER A 261 4.30 -5.29 23.55
CA SER A 261 4.00 -6.69 23.18
C SER A 261 4.10 -6.99 21.69
N ARG A 262 4.45 -6.01 20.85
CA ARG A 262 4.55 -6.10 19.39
C ARG A 262 5.75 -5.31 18.89
N GLN A 263 6.14 -5.56 17.64
CA GLN A 263 7.16 -4.69 17.04
C GLN A 263 6.70 -3.23 17.04
N ALA A 264 7.50 -2.36 17.61
CA ALA A 264 7.21 -0.92 17.73
C ALA A 264 7.42 -0.22 16.37
N LEU A 265 6.53 -0.51 15.40
CA LEU A 265 6.57 0.03 14.05
C LEU A 265 5.18 0.47 13.60
N HIS A 266 5.09 1.69 13.06
CA HIS A 266 3.85 2.30 12.63
C HIS A 266 4.00 3.05 11.31
N SER A 267 3.13 2.76 10.33
CA SER A 267 3.00 3.48 9.06
C SER A 267 2.15 4.74 9.27
N GLY A 268 2.78 5.84 9.69
CA GLY A 268 2.07 7.02 10.17
C GLY A 268 1.69 8.04 9.09
N ARG A 269 2.25 7.97 7.87
CA ARG A 269 1.89 8.91 6.79
C ARG A 269 2.01 8.27 5.42
N LEU A 270 1.02 8.54 4.58
CA LEU A 270 1.00 8.21 3.14
C LEU A 270 0.81 9.49 2.32
N VAL A 271 1.68 9.69 1.32
CA VAL A 271 1.53 10.76 0.33
C VAL A 271 1.60 10.14 -1.06
N PHE A 272 0.54 10.31 -1.84
CA PHE A 272 0.43 9.76 -3.20
C PHE A 272 -0.53 10.58 -4.05
N THR A 273 -0.58 10.32 -5.35
CA THR A 273 -1.59 10.88 -6.25
C THR A 273 -2.76 9.92 -6.35
N HIS A 274 -3.97 10.41 -6.18
CA HIS A 274 -5.19 9.62 -6.31
C HIS A 274 -5.30 9.04 -7.73
N PRO A 275 -5.64 7.74 -7.90
CA PRO A 275 -5.51 7.06 -9.19
C PRO A 275 -6.47 7.57 -10.27
N VAL A 276 -7.60 8.17 -9.91
CA VAL A 276 -8.62 8.63 -10.86
C VAL A 276 -8.73 10.15 -10.87
N THR A 277 -8.83 10.79 -9.69
CA THR A 277 -8.99 12.25 -9.59
C THR A 277 -7.70 13.03 -9.77
N GLU A 278 -6.55 12.35 -9.75
CA GLU A 278 -5.19 12.94 -9.82
C GLU A 278 -4.86 13.92 -8.69
N GLN A 279 -5.73 14.03 -7.69
CA GLN A 279 -5.49 14.88 -6.52
C GLN A 279 -4.35 14.34 -5.65
N LYS A 280 -3.56 15.23 -5.06
CA LYS A 280 -2.55 14.85 -4.06
C LYS A 280 -3.23 14.46 -2.76
N MET A 281 -3.06 13.20 -2.37
CA MET A 281 -3.50 12.66 -1.10
C MET A 281 -2.37 12.75 -0.07
N ASN A 282 -2.71 13.17 1.14
CA ASN A 282 -1.80 13.24 2.28
C ASN A 282 -2.55 12.77 3.53
N LEU A 283 -2.45 11.50 3.83
CA LEU A 283 -3.13 10.86 4.95
C LEU A 283 -2.13 10.67 6.10
N ILE A 284 -2.60 10.93 7.31
CA ILE A 284 -1.80 10.84 8.54
C ILE A 284 -2.55 9.95 9.53
N SER A 285 -1.82 9.06 10.17
CA SER A 285 -2.25 8.32 11.34
C SER A 285 -1.29 8.63 12.49
N ASP A 286 -1.85 8.96 13.62
CA ASP A 286 -1.09 9.28 14.83
C ASP A 286 -0.29 8.08 15.33
N ILE A 287 0.88 8.34 15.93
CA ILE A 287 1.66 7.31 16.60
C ILE A 287 0.79 6.68 17.69
N PRO A 288 0.65 5.34 17.72
CA PRO A 288 -0.15 4.64 18.72
C PRO A 288 0.27 4.94 20.17
N SER A 289 -0.70 4.87 21.09
CA SER A 289 -0.50 5.20 22.50
C SER A 289 0.57 4.34 23.17
N ASP A 290 0.64 3.05 22.81
CA ASP A 290 1.65 2.10 23.32
C ASP A 290 3.10 2.49 22.94
N MET A 291 3.27 3.21 21.84
CA MET A 291 4.57 3.78 21.45
C MET A 291 4.79 5.19 22.04
N LYS A 292 3.73 6.02 22.15
CA LYS A 292 3.82 7.38 22.70
C LYS A 292 4.16 7.39 24.18
N SER A 293 3.60 6.45 24.95
CA SER A 293 3.80 6.35 26.41
C SER A 293 5.25 6.06 26.84
N LEU A 294 6.12 5.71 25.90
CA LEU A 294 7.54 5.42 26.17
C LEU A 294 8.41 6.69 26.20
N PHE A 295 7.85 7.86 25.91
CA PHE A 295 8.52 9.15 25.78
C PHE A 295 7.76 10.28 26.50
#